data_70e0a814b17018bf251ed3198991a072
#
_entry.id   70e0a814b17018bf251ed3198991a072
#
_cell.length_a   1.000
_cell.length_b   1.000
_cell.length_c   1.000
_cell.angle_alpha   90.00
_cell.angle_beta   90.00
_cell.angle_gamma   90.00
#
_symmetry.space_group_name_H-M   'P 1'
#
loop_
_entity.id
_entity.type
_entity.pdbx_description
1 polymer ?
#
loop_
_entity_poly.entity_id
_entity_poly.type
_entity_poly.pdbx_seq_one_letter_code
_entity_poly.pdbx_strand_id
1 'polypeptide(L)'
;VYKMVTAIAAVDMGGFDPGYIIEDKGLYTFYESFQPKCHIWSLANPRTHGKIDLMEAIAYSCNYYFYEVGRLTYDSYKKETGNNPFDIVAKSLGLGEPTGIELPEDTGARANAEEKNKQYAGEDAGWFGADVLQAVIGQSLNKFTPLQLACYASALANKGTRYEATLLSRVVSWDYQDLIKESKPVVASTLEISEKALAALDQGMRMTASIGTAEQYLRDYPIPIACKTGTAQWQGTTSTGSFSGSDHASFVLYAPADNPEIAISVYVERGSQGGNLANVCIPILDAYFSSSAKYETVATENIAY
;
A
#
# COMPACT_ATOMS: atom_id res chain seq x y z
N VAL A 1 -2.13 -1.37 -3.68
CA VAL A 1 -1.29 -0.78 -2.61
C VAL A 1 -0.57 -1.82 -1.76
N TYR A 2 -1.13 -3.01 -1.54
CA TYR A 2 -0.59 -4.07 -0.66
C TYR A 2 0.74 -4.69 -1.15
N LYS A 3 1.04 -4.64 -2.43
CA LYS A 3 2.23 -5.29 -3.05
C LYS A 3 3.57 -4.92 -2.41
N MET A 4 3.65 -3.79 -1.68
CA MET A 4 4.85 -3.43 -0.92
C MET A 4 5.10 -4.38 0.26
N VAL A 5 4.02 -4.85 0.91
CA VAL A 5 4.10 -5.90 1.94
C VAL A 5 4.72 -7.17 1.33
N THR A 6 4.23 -7.58 0.16
CA THR A 6 4.75 -8.77 -0.54
C THR A 6 6.19 -8.58 -0.99
N ALA A 7 6.55 -7.37 -1.46
CA ALA A 7 7.93 -7.06 -1.85
C ALA A 7 8.90 -7.17 -0.67
N ILE A 8 8.56 -6.57 0.47
CA ILE A 8 9.37 -6.67 1.70
C ILE A 8 9.53 -8.13 2.11
N ALA A 9 8.42 -8.86 2.23
CA ALA A 9 8.46 -10.27 2.61
C ALA A 9 9.26 -11.13 1.64
N ALA A 10 9.15 -10.89 0.33
CA ALA A 10 9.91 -11.62 -0.68
C ALA A 10 11.42 -11.41 -0.54
N VAL A 11 11.86 -10.17 -0.33
CA VAL A 11 13.28 -9.84 -0.22
C VAL A 11 13.84 -10.29 1.13
N ASP A 12 13.17 -9.97 2.25
CA ASP A 12 13.75 -10.14 3.59
C ASP A 12 13.46 -11.51 4.21
N MET A 13 12.33 -12.14 3.85
CA MET A 13 11.94 -13.45 4.38
C MET A 13 12.05 -14.55 3.34
N GLY A 14 11.84 -14.24 2.05
CA GLY A 14 11.98 -15.18 0.93
C GLY A 14 13.38 -15.23 0.35
N GLY A 15 14.28 -14.31 0.72
CA GLY A 15 15.66 -14.27 0.22
C GLY A 15 15.80 -13.87 -1.25
N PHE A 16 14.76 -13.29 -1.86
CA PHE A 16 14.81 -12.85 -3.26
C PHE A 16 15.74 -11.65 -3.45
N ASP A 17 16.52 -11.68 -4.51
CA ASP A 17 17.21 -10.50 -5.00
C ASP A 17 16.22 -9.59 -5.73
N PRO A 18 16.19 -8.27 -5.48
CA PRO A 18 15.31 -7.35 -6.21
C PRO A 18 15.47 -7.38 -7.73
N GLY A 19 16.64 -7.70 -8.24
CA GLY A 19 16.91 -7.90 -9.67
C GLY A 19 16.48 -9.25 -10.22
N TYR A 20 15.81 -10.11 -9.44
CA TYR A 20 15.32 -11.40 -9.91
C TYR A 20 14.25 -11.20 -11.00
N ILE A 21 14.56 -11.70 -12.20
CA ILE A 21 13.71 -11.53 -13.38
C ILE A 21 12.65 -12.62 -13.46
N ILE A 22 11.38 -12.21 -13.61
CA ILE A 22 10.27 -13.09 -13.94
C ILE A 22 9.66 -12.66 -15.27
N GLU A 23 9.36 -13.64 -16.13
CA GLU A 23 8.64 -13.41 -17.38
C GLU A 23 7.13 -13.50 -17.14
N ASP A 24 6.45 -12.36 -17.24
CA ASP A 24 4.98 -12.29 -17.19
C ASP A 24 4.38 -12.91 -18.46
N LYS A 25 3.71 -14.03 -18.31
CA LYS A 25 3.02 -14.77 -19.39
C LYS A 25 1.51 -14.44 -19.44
N GLY A 26 1.06 -13.50 -18.65
CA GLY A 26 -0.33 -13.03 -18.59
C GLY A 26 -1.23 -13.88 -17.72
N LEU A 27 -1.29 -15.19 -17.95
CA LEU A 27 -2.06 -16.17 -17.17
C LEU A 27 -1.12 -16.96 -16.25
N TYR A 28 -1.37 -16.92 -14.95
CA TYR A 28 -0.60 -17.69 -13.97
C TYR A 28 -1.19 -19.07 -13.79
N THR A 29 -0.49 -20.11 -14.23
CA THR A 29 -1.03 -21.48 -14.41
C THR A 29 -0.46 -22.50 -13.42
N PHE A 30 0.15 -22.07 -12.31
CA PHE A 30 0.77 -22.98 -11.34
C PHE A 30 -0.25 -23.94 -10.69
N TYR A 31 -1.46 -23.44 -10.36
CA TYR A 31 -2.55 -24.26 -9.85
C TYR A 31 -3.56 -24.52 -10.97
N GLU A 32 -3.92 -25.80 -11.20
CA GLU A 32 -4.92 -26.17 -12.22
C GLU A 32 -6.31 -25.59 -11.91
N SER A 33 -6.69 -25.57 -10.63
CA SER A 33 -8.02 -25.14 -10.18
C SER A 33 -8.18 -23.60 -10.09
N PHE A 34 -7.07 -22.85 -10.11
CA PHE A 34 -7.11 -21.39 -10.00
C PHE A 34 -6.00 -20.76 -10.80
N GLN A 35 -6.36 -20.14 -11.92
CA GLN A 35 -5.43 -19.52 -12.88
C GLN A 35 -5.72 -18.02 -13.03
N PRO A 36 -5.23 -17.19 -12.09
CA PRO A 36 -5.50 -15.76 -12.13
C PRO A 36 -4.67 -15.07 -13.21
N LYS A 37 -5.23 -13.95 -13.73
CA LYS A 37 -4.65 -13.15 -14.80
C LYS A 37 -3.90 -11.94 -14.25
N CYS A 38 -2.81 -11.57 -14.92
CA CYS A 38 -2.27 -10.23 -14.78
C CYS A 38 -3.30 -9.21 -15.31
N HIS A 39 -3.37 -8.02 -14.70
CA HIS A 39 -4.43 -7.06 -15.02
C HIS A 39 -4.39 -6.63 -16.51
N ILE A 40 -3.20 -6.45 -17.11
CA ILE A 40 -3.10 -6.07 -18.53
C ILE A 40 -3.45 -7.20 -19.50
N TRP A 41 -3.40 -8.46 -19.04
CA TRP A 41 -3.89 -9.61 -19.80
C TRP A 41 -5.41 -9.66 -19.87
N SER A 42 -6.08 -9.05 -18.91
CA SER A 42 -7.55 -9.00 -18.86
C SER A 42 -8.15 -7.86 -19.68
N LEU A 43 -7.34 -7.01 -20.29
CA LEU A 43 -7.81 -5.93 -21.17
C LEU A 43 -8.34 -6.45 -22.51
N ALA A 44 -9.06 -5.61 -23.23
CA ALA A 44 -9.60 -5.94 -24.57
C ALA A 44 -8.51 -6.39 -25.55
N ASN A 45 -7.31 -5.84 -25.42
CA ASN A 45 -6.11 -6.28 -26.15
C ASN A 45 -5.11 -6.86 -25.13
N PRO A 46 -5.13 -8.19 -24.87
CA PRO A 46 -4.27 -8.81 -23.90
C PRO A 46 -2.78 -8.56 -24.19
N ARG A 47 -2.05 -8.11 -23.17
CA ARG A 47 -0.61 -7.88 -23.22
C ARG A 47 0.05 -8.46 -21.98
N THR A 48 1.36 -8.61 -21.99
CA THR A 48 2.16 -9.00 -20.84
C THR A 48 3.19 -7.92 -20.54
N HIS A 49 3.73 -7.91 -19.33
CA HIS A 49 4.85 -7.04 -18.99
C HIS A 49 6.20 -7.58 -19.51
N GLY A 50 6.23 -8.83 -20.04
CA GLY A 50 7.49 -9.47 -20.44
C GLY A 50 8.39 -9.81 -19.28
N LYS A 51 9.70 -9.69 -19.50
CA LYS A 51 10.71 -9.94 -18.47
C LYS A 51 10.91 -8.69 -17.63
N ILE A 52 10.58 -8.76 -16.35
CA ILE A 52 10.65 -7.64 -15.41
C ILE A 52 11.26 -8.06 -14.08
N ASP A 53 11.87 -7.12 -13.39
CA ASP A 53 12.37 -7.23 -12.03
C ASP A 53 11.34 -6.73 -10.98
N LEU A 54 11.74 -6.67 -9.71
CA LEU A 54 10.86 -6.24 -8.62
C LEU A 54 10.45 -4.77 -8.76
N MET A 55 11.38 -3.88 -9.12
CA MET A 55 11.10 -2.45 -9.25
C MET A 55 10.10 -2.16 -10.38
N GLU A 56 10.31 -2.79 -11.53
CA GLU A 56 9.37 -2.73 -12.65
C GLU A 56 8.01 -3.36 -12.31
N ALA A 57 8.00 -4.47 -11.57
CA ALA A 57 6.77 -5.11 -11.10
C ALA A 57 5.97 -4.22 -10.14
N ILE A 58 6.64 -3.43 -9.29
CA ILE A 58 6.01 -2.41 -8.46
C ILE A 58 5.45 -1.28 -9.34
N ALA A 59 6.26 -0.74 -10.24
CA ALA A 59 5.92 0.38 -11.13
C ALA A 59 4.69 0.09 -11.99
N TYR A 60 4.69 -1.05 -12.66
CA TYR A 60 3.60 -1.48 -13.54
C TYR A 60 2.50 -2.26 -12.82
N SER A 61 2.66 -2.48 -11.52
CA SER A 61 1.69 -3.24 -10.71
C SER A 61 1.42 -4.66 -11.23
N CYS A 62 2.46 -5.36 -11.70
CA CYS A 62 2.34 -6.69 -12.31
C CYS A 62 1.83 -7.73 -11.29
N ASN A 63 0.65 -8.28 -11.51
CA ASN A 63 0.13 -9.34 -10.65
C ASN A 63 0.90 -10.64 -10.82
N TYR A 64 1.28 -10.99 -12.05
CA TYR A 64 1.98 -12.24 -12.34
C TYR A 64 3.30 -12.36 -11.55
N TYR A 65 4.09 -11.29 -11.53
CA TYR A 65 5.31 -11.23 -10.73
C TYR A 65 5.03 -11.51 -9.25
N PHE A 66 4.04 -10.82 -8.69
CA PHE A 66 3.69 -10.96 -7.28
C PHE A 66 3.03 -12.29 -6.94
N TYR A 67 2.35 -12.95 -7.88
CA TYR A 67 1.89 -14.34 -7.69
C TYR A 67 3.08 -15.27 -7.51
N GLU A 68 4.08 -15.18 -8.36
CA GLU A 68 5.23 -16.09 -8.33
C GLU A 68 6.10 -15.86 -7.10
N VAL A 69 6.60 -14.63 -6.85
CA VAL A 69 7.42 -14.37 -5.65
C VAL A 69 6.63 -14.60 -4.37
N GLY A 70 5.34 -14.25 -4.35
CA GLY A 70 4.48 -14.44 -3.19
C GLY A 70 4.28 -15.91 -2.86
N ARG A 71 3.97 -16.75 -3.87
CA ARG A 71 3.86 -18.20 -3.67
C ARG A 71 5.16 -18.81 -3.16
N LEU A 72 6.28 -18.55 -3.82
CA LEU A 72 7.58 -19.08 -3.45
C LEU A 72 7.98 -18.66 -2.04
N THR A 73 7.79 -17.39 -1.69
CA THR A 73 8.06 -16.87 -0.33
C THR A 73 7.16 -17.54 0.71
N TYR A 74 5.85 -17.66 0.42
CA TYR A 74 4.92 -18.31 1.34
C TYR A 74 5.31 -19.76 1.59
N ASP A 75 5.55 -20.53 0.53
CA ASP A 75 5.83 -21.97 0.61
C ASP A 75 7.13 -22.23 1.38
N SER A 76 8.21 -21.47 1.11
CA SER A 76 9.49 -21.64 1.79
C SER A 76 9.41 -21.21 3.25
N TYR A 77 8.95 -19.99 3.52
CA TYR A 77 8.92 -19.42 4.87
C TYR A 77 7.97 -20.16 5.81
N LYS A 78 6.78 -20.54 5.32
CA LYS A 78 5.82 -21.33 6.10
C LYS A 78 6.34 -22.73 6.40
N LYS A 79 7.02 -23.36 5.45
CA LYS A 79 7.64 -24.67 5.66
C LYS A 79 8.71 -24.63 6.76
N GLU A 80 9.47 -23.55 6.81
CA GLU A 80 10.56 -23.36 7.76
C GLU A 80 10.07 -22.92 9.15
N THR A 81 9.14 -21.95 9.21
CA THR A 81 8.76 -21.27 10.45
C THR A 81 7.34 -21.58 10.94
N GLY A 82 6.48 -22.14 10.09
CA GLY A 82 5.05 -22.33 10.36
C GLY A 82 4.20 -21.05 10.20
N ASN A 83 4.82 -19.90 9.97
CA ASN A 83 4.15 -18.60 9.95
C ASN A 83 3.85 -18.09 8.53
N ASN A 84 2.92 -17.14 8.43
CA ASN A 84 2.64 -16.40 7.20
C ASN A 84 3.49 -15.13 7.13
N PRO A 85 4.47 -15.03 6.21
CA PRO A 85 5.37 -13.88 6.14
C PRO A 85 4.63 -12.57 5.83
N PHE A 86 3.58 -12.63 5.03
CA PHE A 86 2.79 -11.45 4.64
C PHE A 86 1.97 -10.90 5.79
N ASP A 87 1.41 -11.78 6.64
CA ASP A 87 0.68 -11.37 7.84
C ASP A 87 1.61 -10.66 8.84
N ILE A 88 2.83 -11.16 9.00
CA ILE A 88 3.86 -10.55 9.87
C ILE A 88 4.20 -9.13 9.39
N VAL A 89 4.55 -8.98 8.11
CA VAL A 89 4.92 -7.68 7.53
C VAL A 89 3.73 -6.72 7.56
N ALA A 90 2.55 -7.15 7.15
CA ALA A 90 1.35 -6.33 7.14
C ALA A 90 0.99 -5.82 8.54
N LYS A 91 1.03 -6.71 9.54
CA LYS A 91 0.80 -6.36 10.95
C LYS A 91 1.78 -5.32 11.45
N SER A 92 3.07 -5.54 11.21
CA SER A 92 4.12 -4.62 11.66
C SER A 92 4.00 -3.23 11.01
N LEU A 93 3.47 -3.15 9.79
CA LEU A 93 3.18 -1.89 9.10
C LEU A 93 1.79 -1.31 9.44
N GLY A 94 1.03 -1.94 10.36
CA GLY A 94 -0.23 -1.44 10.90
C GLY A 94 -1.48 -1.77 10.09
N LEU A 95 -1.36 -2.60 9.06
CA LEU A 95 -2.52 -3.06 8.29
C LEU A 95 -3.32 -4.07 9.12
N GLY A 96 -4.61 -3.81 9.32
CA GLY A 96 -5.47 -4.62 10.18
C GLY A 96 -5.19 -4.46 11.69
N GLU A 97 -4.56 -3.37 12.11
CA GLU A 97 -4.28 -3.00 13.50
C GLU A 97 -4.86 -1.62 13.80
N PRO A 98 -5.14 -1.30 15.07
CA PRO A 98 -5.51 0.05 15.47
C PRO A 98 -4.46 1.08 15.03
N THR A 99 -4.92 2.25 14.57
CA THR A 99 -4.03 3.35 14.20
C THR A 99 -3.56 4.15 15.41
N GLY A 100 -4.30 4.07 16.53
CA GLY A 100 -4.06 4.83 17.76
C GLY A 100 -4.77 6.17 17.79
N ILE A 101 -5.59 6.51 16.76
CA ILE A 101 -6.35 7.76 16.74
C ILE A 101 -7.35 7.80 17.91
N GLU A 102 -7.59 8.99 18.46
CA GLU A 102 -8.46 9.19 19.64
C GLU A 102 -9.96 8.97 19.36
N LEU A 103 -10.31 8.63 18.13
CA LEU A 103 -11.69 8.35 17.70
C LEU A 103 -11.95 6.84 17.62
N PRO A 104 -13.21 6.39 17.73
CA PRO A 104 -13.58 5.02 17.42
C PRO A 104 -13.18 4.67 15.98
N GLU A 105 -12.49 3.54 15.79
CA GLU A 105 -12.00 3.10 14.50
C GLU A 105 -12.35 1.64 14.20
N ASP A 106 -12.47 1.32 12.91
CA ASP A 106 -12.52 -0.06 12.41
C ASP A 106 -11.09 -0.51 12.10
N THR A 107 -10.72 -1.69 12.56
CA THR A 107 -9.40 -2.26 12.33
C THR A 107 -9.30 -3.07 11.04
N GLY A 108 -10.40 -3.27 10.34
CA GLY A 108 -10.41 -4.08 9.12
C GLY A 108 -9.97 -5.53 9.35
N ALA A 109 -9.33 -6.12 8.36
CA ALA A 109 -8.86 -7.51 8.42
C ALA A 109 -7.65 -7.74 7.52
N ARG A 110 -6.78 -8.68 7.93
CA ARG A 110 -5.71 -9.24 7.08
C ARG A 110 -6.11 -10.60 6.55
N ALA A 111 -5.86 -10.84 5.28
CA ALA A 111 -6.13 -12.14 4.64
C ALA A 111 -5.17 -13.21 5.18
N ASN A 112 -5.67 -14.07 6.04
CA ASN A 112 -4.97 -15.21 6.60
C ASN A 112 -5.94 -16.37 6.90
N ALA A 113 -5.42 -17.51 7.35
CA ALA A 113 -6.20 -18.70 7.64
C ALA A 113 -7.22 -18.48 8.78
N GLU A 114 -6.83 -17.72 9.81
CA GLU A 114 -7.71 -17.42 10.95
C GLU A 114 -8.91 -16.59 10.51
N GLU A 115 -8.68 -15.53 9.76
CA GLU A 115 -9.74 -14.67 9.27
C GLU A 115 -10.66 -15.40 8.28
N LYS A 116 -10.11 -16.27 7.43
CA LYS A 116 -10.93 -17.08 6.54
C LYS A 116 -11.81 -18.07 7.31
N ASN A 117 -11.28 -18.71 8.34
CA ASN A 117 -12.06 -19.65 9.17
C ASN A 117 -13.15 -18.99 10.01
N LYS A 118 -13.06 -17.67 10.28
CA LYS A 118 -14.17 -16.90 10.91
C LYS A 118 -15.34 -16.68 9.95
N GLN A 119 -15.05 -16.56 8.65
CA GLN A 119 -16.07 -16.21 7.65
C GLN A 119 -16.64 -17.43 6.91
N TYR A 120 -15.90 -18.52 6.83
CA TYR A 120 -16.27 -19.73 6.08
C TYR A 120 -16.19 -20.98 6.95
N ALA A 121 -17.02 -21.97 6.62
CA ALA A 121 -17.08 -23.25 7.31
C ALA A 121 -17.09 -24.42 6.31
N GLY A 122 -16.82 -25.64 6.79
CA GLY A 122 -16.84 -26.85 5.95
C GLY A 122 -15.67 -26.89 4.96
N GLU A 123 -15.96 -27.29 3.73
CA GLU A 123 -14.93 -27.43 2.65
C GLU A 123 -14.35 -26.10 2.21
N ASP A 124 -15.07 -24.99 2.42
CA ASP A 124 -14.59 -23.64 2.11
C ASP A 124 -13.64 -23.08 3.19
N ALA A 125 -13.56 -23.72 4.34
CA ALA A 125 -12.61 -23.39 5.39
C ALA A 125 -11.19 -23.86 5.01
N GLY A 126 -10.20 -23.27 5.64
CA GLY A 126 -8.80 -23.56 5.37
C GLY A 126 -8.14 -22.55 4.42
N TRP A 127 -6.84 -22.65 4.32
CA TRP A 127 -6.01 -21.69 3.57
C TRP A 127 -5.29 -22.42 2.44
N PHE A 128 -5.65 -22.09 1.20
CA PHE A 128 -5.21 -22.77 0.00
C PHE A 128 -4.28 -21.88 -0.84
N GLY A 129 -3.62 -22.47 -1.83
CA GLY A 129 -2.75 -21.73 -2.73
C GLY A 129 -3.45 -20.58 -3.47
N ALA A 130 -4.74 -20.75 -3.83
CA ALA A 130 -5.55 -19.67 -4.42
C ALA A 130 -5.72 -18.46 -3.49
N ASP A 131 -5.88 -18.71 -2.18
CA ASP A 131 -5.97 -17.62 -1.19
C ASP A 131 -4.65 -16.87 -1.07
N VAL A 132 -3.52 -17.60 -1.11
CA VAL A 132 -2.18 -16.98 -1.12
C VAL A 132 -2.03 -16.06 -2.31
N LEU A 133 -2.35 -16.54 -3.54
CA LEU A 133 -2.21 -15.73 -4.75
C LEU A 133 -3.06 -14.45 -4.71
N GLN A 134 -4.25 -14.52 -4.16
CA GLN A 134 -5.10 -13.34 -4.01
C GLN A 134 -4.60 -12.40 -2.90
N ALA A 135 -4.20 -12.95 -1.76
CA ALA A 135 -3.74 -12.17 -0.62
C ALA A 135 -2.48 -11.36 -0.93
N VAL A 136 -1.50 -11.94 -1.65
CA VAL A 136 -0.22 -11.28 -1.96
C VAL A 136 -0.35 -10.07 -2.88
N ILE A 137 -1.45 -9.93 -3.59
CA ILE A 137 -1.75 -8.74 -4.39
C ILE A 137 -2.71 -7.78 -3.68
N GLY A 138 -3.11 -8.08 -2.43
CA GLY A 138 -4.00 -7.25 -1.60
C GLY A 138 -5.49 -7.45 -1.86
N GLN A 139 -5.85 -8.58 -2.43
CA GLN A 139 -7.23 -9.02 -2.64
C GLN A 139 -7.68 -10.00 -1.54
N SER A 140 -8.73 -10.76 -1.79
CA SER A 140 -9.31 -11.72 -0.84
C SER A 140 -9.90 -11.01 0.40
N LEU A 141 -9.53 -11.43 1.59
CA LEU A 141 -10.03 -10.93 2.87
C LEU A 141 -9.27 -9.71 3.40
N ASN A 142 -8.35 -9.16 2.63
CA ASN A 142 -7.67 -7.90 2.99
C ASN A 142 -8.66 -6.73 2.95
N LYS A 143 -8.93 -6.13 4.12
CA LYS A 143 -9.83 -4.98 4.28
C LYS A 143 -9.12 -3.96 5.18
N PHE A 144 -8.84 -2.78 4.65
CA PHE A 144 -8.12 -1.74 5.37
C PHE A 144 -8.84 -0.41 5.22
N THR A 145 -8.83 0.38 6.30
CA THR A 145 -9.39 1.74 6.26
C THR A 145 -8.44 2.70 5.52
N PRO A 146 -8.93 3.79 4.95
CA PRO A 146 -8.07 4.82 4.37
C PRO A 146 -7.05 5.37 5.35
N LEU A 147 -7.39 5.50 6.64
CA LEU A 147 -6.45 5.95 7.67
C LEU A 147 -5.32 4.94 7.89
N GLN A 148 -5.63 3.65 7.97
CA GLN A 148 -4.60 2.61 8.03
C GLN A 148 -3.66 2.65 6.82
N LEU A 149 -4.21 2.88 5.62
CA LEU A 149 -3.39 3.01 4.39
C LEU A 149 -2.51 4.26 4.40
N ALA A 150 -2.96 5.37 5.01
CA ALA A 150 -2.13 6.57 5.19
C ALA A 150 -1.00 6.31 6.21
N CYS A 151 -1.32 5.68 7.36
CA CYS A 151 -0.32 5.28 8.35
C CYS A 151 0.69 4.27 7.78
N TYR A 152 0.23 3.35 6.95
CA TYR A 152 1.08 2.41 6.23
C TYR A 152 2.02 3.11 5.23
N ALA A 153 1.52 4.07 4.44
CA ALA A 153 2.35 4.87 3.55
C ALA A 153 3.40 5.69 4.35
N SER A 154 3.00 6.26 5.49
CA SER A 154 3.91 6.92 6.41
C SER A 154 4.96 5.97 6.98
N ALA A 155 4.59 4.74 7.35
CA ALA A 155 5.54 3.74 7.84
C ALA A 155 6.57 3.34 6.77
N LEU A 156 6.16 3.21 5.50
CA LEU A 156 7.09 2.99 4.38
C LEU A 156 8.06 4.18 4.21
N ALA A 157 7.54 5.41 4.26
CA ALA A 157 8.33 6.64 4.20
C ALA A 157 9.35 6.73 5.37
N ASN A 158 8.97 6.25 6.55
CA ASN A 158 9.80 6.17 7.75
C ASN A 158 10.59 4.85 7.87
N LYS A 159 10.82 4.17 6.74
CA LYS A 159 11.69 2.98 6.62
C LYS A 159 11.30 1.85 7.59
N GLY A 160 10.00 1.65 7.79
CA GLY A 160 9.43 0.61 8.64
C GLY A 160 8.99 1.07 10.04
N THR A 161 9.22 2.32 10.43
CA THR A 161 8.75 2.86 11.70
C THR A 161 7.33 3.41 11.54
N ARG A 162 6.38 2.83 12.26
CA ARG A 162 4.99 3.27 12.32
C ARG A 162 4.74 4.08 13.60
N TYR A 163 4.12 5.23 13.45
CA TYR A 163 3.67 6.07 14.56
C TYR A 163 2.16 5.93 14.76
N GLU A 164 1.70 6.17 16.00
CA GLU A 164 0.28 6.32 16.29
C GLU A 164 -0.27 7.56 15.58
N ALA A 165 -1.47 7.44 15.02
CA ALA A 165 -2.18 8.60 14.49
C ALA A 165 -2.78 9.41 15.66
N THR A 166 -2.75 10.73 15.56
CA THR A 166 -3.34 11.62 16.56
C THR A 166 -3.93 12.87 15.88
N LEU A 167 -5.05 13.34 16.37
CA LEU A 167 -5.66 14.63 16.02
C LEU A 167 -5.22 15.74 16.97
N LEU A 168 -4.67 15.37 18.13
CA LEU A 168 -4.25 16.32 19.15
C LEU A 168 -2.83 16.80 18.86
N SER A 169 -2.67 18.05 18.48
CA SER A 169 -1.37 18.72 18.35
C SER A 169 -0.91 19.26 19.69
N ARG A 170 -1.71 20.11 20.33
CA ARG A 170 -1.39 20.74 21.60
C ARG A 170 -2.64 21.18 22.36
N VAL A 171 -2.51 21.31 23.66
CA VAL A 171 -3.50 21.92 24.55
C VAL A 171 -2.88 23.19 25.12
N VAL A 172 -3.59 24.30 24.98
CA VAL A 172 -3.16 25.61 25.53
C VAL A 172 -4.19 26.11 26.52
N SER A 173 -3.79 27.10 27.36
CA SER A 173 -4.71 27.80 28.26
C SER A 173 -5.83 28.50 27.45
N TRP A 174 -6.91 28.86 28.14
CA TRP A 174 -8.07 29.53 27.53
C TRP A 174 -7.74 30.87 26.86
N ASP A 175 -6.69 31.54 27.35
CA ASP A 175 -6.18 32.82 26.84
C ASP A 175 -5.02 32.67 25.84
N TYR A 176 -4.69 31.39 25.47
CA TYR A 176 -3.61 31.02 24.54
C TYR A 176 -2.20 31.41 24.99
N GLN A 177 -1.99 31.77 26.27
CA GLN A 177 -0.68 32.21 26.74
C GLN A 177 0.20 31.05 27.21
N ASP A 178 -0.38 30.00 27.79
CA ASP A 178 0.35 28.86 28.33
C ASP A 178 0.14 27.59 27.50
N LEU A 179 1.24 26.90 27.19
CA LEU A 179 1.22 25.54 26.63
C LEU A 179 1.01 24.56 27.78
N ILE A 180 -0.17 23.93 27.85
CA ILE A 180 -0.51 22.96 28.91
C ILE A 180 0.03 21.57 28.57
N LYS A 181 -0.10 21.18 27.30
CA LYS A 181 0.34 19.86 26.80
C LYS A 181 0.68 19.95 25.34
N GLU A 182 1.75 19.29 24.94
CA GLU A 182 2.10 19.06 23.54
C GLU A 182 2.03 17.55 23.24
N SER A 183 1.44 17.20 22.11
CA SER A 183 1.46 15.82 21.62
C SER A 183 2.84 15.51 21.07
N LYS A 184 3.40 14.37 21.48
CA LYS A 184 4.67 13.88 20.94
C LYS A 184 4.42 12.63 20.10
N PRO A 185 5.18 12.42 19.01
CA PRO A 185 5.07 11.20 18.24
C PRO A 185 5.30 9.96 19.12
N VAL A 186 4.39 8.99 19.02
CA VAL A 186 4.47 7.70 19.72
C VAL A 186 4.72 6.62 18.67
N VAL A 187 5.81 5.87 18.84
CA VAL A 187 6.10 4.71 17.97
C VAL A 187 5.18 3.57 18.36
N ALA A 188 4.34 3.15 17.43
CA ALA A 188 3.41 2.04 17.61
C ALA A 188 4.05 0.69 17.28
N SER A 189 4.90 0.64 16.26
CA SER A 189 5.64 -0.56 15.83
C SER A 189 6.83 -0.19 14.97
N THR A 190 7.80 -1.10 14.89
CA THR A 190 8.94 -1.00 13.96
C THR A 190 9.12 -2.34 13.26
N LEU A 191 9.23 -2.30 11.95
CA LEU A 191 9.65 -3.41 11.11
C LEU A 191 11.08 -3.12 10.64
N GLU A 192 12.01 -4.00 10.95
CA GLU A 192 13.34 -3.94 10.35
C GLU A 192 13.23 -4.38 8.89
N ILE A 193 13.56 -3.48 7.99
CA ILE A 193 13.55 -3.70 6.53
C ILE A 193 14.99 -3.55 6.04
N SER A 194 15.49 -4.54 5.31
CA SER A 194 16.86 -4.50 4.78
C SER A 194 17.05 -3.32 3.81
N GLU A 195 18.28 -2.81 3.74
CA GLU A 195 18.62 -1.70 2.83
C GLU A 195 18.29 -2.04 1.36
N LYS A 196 18.48 -3.29 0.95
CA LYS A 196 18.15 -3.73 -0.42
C LYS A 196 16.65 -3.72 -0.69
N ALA A 197 15.81 -4.10 0.30
CA ALA A 197 14.36 -4.03 0.18
C ALA A 197 13.89 -2.57 0.16
N LEU A 198 14.42 -1.71 1.05
CA LEU A 198 14.13 -0.28 1.06
C LEU A 198 14.48 0.40 -0.26
N ALA A 199 15.67 0.12 -0.82
CA ALA A 199 16.09 0.68 -2.09
C ALA A 199 15.18 0.24 -3.25
N ALA A 200 14.78 -1.04 -3.28
CA ALA A 200 13.88 -1.56 -4.30
C ALA A 200 12.47 -0.97 -4.20
N LEU A 201 11.95 -0.80 -2.96
CA LEU A 201 10.65 -0.15 -2.74
C LEU A 201 10.67 1.31 -3.18
N ASP A 202 11.67 2.07 -2.73
CA ASP A 202 11.82 3.48 -3.08
C ASP A 202 11.88 3.65 -4.60
N GLN A 203 12.77 2.92 -5.27
CA GLN A 203 12.89 2.96 -6.71
C GLN A 203 11.58 2.56 -7.41
N GLY A 204 10.97 1.44 -7.06
CA GLY A 204 9.72 0.97 -7.69
C GLY A 204 8.53 1.91 -7.47
N MET A 205 8.42 2.52 -6.28
CA MET A 205 7.37 3.49 -5.97
C MET A 205 7.58 4.83 -6.70
N ARG A 206 8.81 5.30 -6.88
CA ARG A 206 9.14 6.46 -7.73
C ARG A 206 8.88 6.16 -9.21
N MET A 207 9.24 4.97 -9.68
CA MET A 207 8.93 4.52 -11.04
C MET A 207 7.43 4.44 -11.27
N THR A 208 6.61 4.13 -10.26
CA THR A 208 5.13 4.18 -10.38
C THR A 208 4.65 5.56 -10.80
N ALA A 209 5.26 6.64 -10.27
CA ALA A 209 4.92 8.02 -10.60
C ALA A 209 5.50 8.47 -11.95
N SER A 210 6.71 8.01 -12.33
CA SER A 210 7.43 8.54 -13.49
C SER A 210 7.20 7.79 -14.80
N ILE A 211 7.06 6.45 -14.76
CA ILE A 211 6.88 5.60 -15.94
C ILE A 211 5.81 4.52 -15.78
N GLY A 212 5.22 4.42 -14.57
CA GLY A 212 4.31 3.36 -14.19
C GLY A 212 2.83 3.77 -14.23
N THR A 213 2.05 3.16 -13.34
CA THR A 213 0.59 3.26 -13.35
C THR A 213 0.03 4.63 -12.94
N ALA A 214 0.85 5.57 -12.45
CA ALA A 214 0.45 6.95 -12.11
C ALA A 214 1.14 8.00 -12.99
N GLU A 215 1.93 7.57 -13.98
CA GLU A 215 2.73 8.40 -14.88
C GLU A 215 1.95 9.56 -15.51
N GLN A 216 0.74 9.30 -15.98
CA GLN A 216 -0.10 10.29 -16.66
C GLN A 216 -0.27 11.60 -15.89
N TYR A 217 -0.26 11.53 -14.55
CA TYR A 217 -0.55 12.66 -13.68
C TYR A 217 0.67 13.18 -12.91
N LEU A 218 1.66 12.31 -12.65
CA LEU A 218 2.74 12.62 -11.71
C LEU A 218 4.13 12.72 -12.34
N ARG A 219 4.30 12.33 -13.61
CA ARG A 219 5.62 12.37 -14.28
C ARG A 219 6.30 13.73 -14.16
N ASP A 220 5.54 14.77 -14.43
CA ASP A 220 6.04 16.16 -14.52
C ASP A 220 5.74 16.97 -13.24
N TYR A 221 5.32 16.30 -12.15
CA TYR A 221 5.09 17.00 -10.88
C TYR A 221 6.45 17.44 -10.28
N PRO A 222 6.59 18.71 -9.85
CA PRO A 222 7.90 19.28 -9.52
C PRO A 222 8.57 18.68 -8.28
N ILE A 223 7.80 18.03 -7.40
CA ILE A 223 8.31 17.39 -6.19
C ILE A 223 8.37 15.88 -6.41
N PRO A 224 9.50 15.21 -6.12
CA PRO A 224 9.60 13.77 -6.24
C PRO A 224 8.56 13.03 -5.39
N ILE A 225 7.80 12.13 -6.00
CA ILE A 225 6.74 11.37 -5.35
C ILE A 225 7.05 9.88 -5.40
N ALA A 226 6.89 9.21 -4.26
CA ALA A 226 6.81 7.76 -4.19
C ALA A 226 5.35 7.34 -3.96
N CYS A 227 4.80 6.50 -4.85
CA CYS A 227 3.39 6.16 -4.79
C CYS A 227 3.09 4.71 -5.19
N LYS A 228 1.86 4.27 -4.91
CA LYS A 228 1.33 2.99 -5.40
C LYS A 228 -0.16 3.05 -5.66
N THR A 229 -0.54 2.63 -6.84
CA THR A 229 -1.93 2.47 -7.26
C THR A 229 -2.50 1.14 -6.77
N GLY A 230 -3.80 1.10 -6.52
CA GLY A 230 -4.55 -0.10 -6.24
C GLY A 230 -5.89 -0.09 -6.96
N THR A 231 -6.26 -1.25 -7.49
CA THR A 231 -7.57 -1.51 -8.10
C THR A 231 -8.05 -2.84 -7.54
N ALA A 232 -9.09 -2.79 -6.71
CA ALA A 232 -9.66 -3.98 -6.08
C ALA A 232 -10.92 -4.39 -6.79
N GLN A 233 -10.95 -5.64 -7.26
CA GLN A 233 -12.13 -6.18 -7.95
C GLN A 233 -13.33 -6.19 -7.00
N TRP A 234 -14.44 -5.63 -7.48
CA TRP A 234 -15.69 -5.70 -6.75
C TRP A 234 -16.54 -6.85 -7.27
N GLN A 235 -16.89 -7.76 -6.36
CA GLN A 235 -17.78 -8.89 -6.64
C GLN A 235 -19.07 -8.70 -5.84
N GLY A 236 -19.98 -7.89 -6.34
CA GLY A 236 -21.29 -7.73 -5.72
C GLY A 236 -22.42 -8.09 -6.67
N THR A 237 -23.50 -8.67 -6.16
CA THR A 237 -24.74 -8.87 -6.88
C THR A 237 -25.64 -7.65 -6.70
N THR A 238 -26.13 -7.07 -7.80
CA THR A 238 -27.26 -6.14 -7.71
C THR A 238 -28.56 -6.91 -7.62
N SER A 239 -29.58 -6.31 -7.01
CA SER A 239 -30.93 -6.88 -6.93
C SER A 239 -31.58 -7.20 -8.29
N THR A 240 -30.97 -6.78 -9.39
CA THR A 240 -31.42 -7.00 -10.78
C THR A 240 -30.62 -8.06 -11.54
N GLY A 241 -29.64 -8.72 -10.91
CA GLY A 241 -28.89 -9.85 -11.48
C GLY A 241 -27.94 -9.51 -12.62
N SER A 242 -27.89 -8.29 -13.09
CA SER A 242 -26.92 -7.83 -14.11
C SER A 242 -25.85 -6.98 -13.45
N PHE A 243 -24.59 -7.35 -13.69
CA PHE A 243 -23.46 -6.76 -13.03
C PHE A 243 -22.53 -6.07 -14.03
N SER A 244 -22.43 -4.76 -13.97
CA SER A 244 -21.32 -3.96 -14.48
C SER A 244 -20.93 -2.95 -13.41
N GLY A 245 -20.18 -3.41 -12.39
CA GLY A 245 -19.62 -2.51 -11.38
C GLY A 245 -18.19 -2.17 -11.75
N SER A 246 -17.81 -0.91 -11.61
CA SER A 246 -16.41 -0.53 -11.64
C SER A 246 -15.70 -1.04 -10.39
N ASP A 247 -14.42 -1.40 -10.51
CA ASP A 247 -13.56 -1.79 -9.41
C ASP A 247 -13.38 -0.64 -8.40
N HIS A 248 -13.07 -0.96 -7.14
CA HIS A 248 -12.67 0.03 -6.16
C HIS A 248 -11.29 0.56 -6.48
N ALA A 249 -11.13 1.88 -6.47
CA ALA A 249 -9.85 2.53 -6.65
C ALA A 249 -9.23 2.93 -5.32
N SER A 250 -7.94 2.66 -5.16
CA SER A 250 -7.14 3.10 -4.02
C SER A 250 -5.79 3.64 -4.48
N PHE A 251 -5.25 4.58 -3.73
CA PHE A 251 -3.98 5.20 -4.02
C PHE A 251 -3.30 5.60 -2.72
N VAL A 252 -1.99 5.37 -2.64
CA VAL A 252 -1.16 5.87 -1.55
C VAL A 252 0.07 6.54 -2.11
N LEU A 253 0.51 7.61 -1.46
CA LEU A 253 1.78 8.28 -1.77
C LEU A 253 2.42 8.83 -0.51
N TYR A 254 3.70 9.14 -0.62
CA TYR A 254 4.39 10.09 0.25
C TYR A 254 5.26 11.04 -0.57
N ALA A 255 5.44 12.25 -0.06
CA ALA A 255 6.21 13.31 -0.72
C ALA A 255 6.85 14.28 0.31
N PRO A 256 8.01 14.93 -0.01
CA PRO A 256 8.91 14.54 -1.09
C PRO A 256 9.45 13.12 -0.88
N ALA A 257 9.73 12.39 -1.97
CA ALA A 257 10.22 11.01 -1.81
C ALA A 257 11.60 10.94 -1.13
N ASP A 258 12.44 11.98 -1.28
CA ASP A 258 13.78 12.04 -0.69
C ASP A 258 13.77 12.37 0.80
N ASN A 259 12.87 13.24 1.23
CA ASN A 259 12.67 13.65 2.62
C ASN A 259 11.16 13.77 2.90
N PRO A 260 10.46 12.67 3.20
CA PRO A 260 9.02 12.64 3.30
C PRO A 260 8.47 13.56 4.41
N GLU A 261 7.49 14.40 4.05
CA GLU A 261 6.80 15.32 4.94
C GLU A 261 5.30 15.03 5.04
N ILE A 262 4.72 14.46 3.96
CA ILE A 262 3.30 14.15 3.91
C ILE A 262 3.09 12.75 3.33
N ALA A 263 2.16 12.00 3.91
CA ALA A 263 1.63 10.76 3.36
C ALA A 263 0.12 10.91 3.09
N ILE A 264 -0.32 10.46 1.92
CA ILE A 264 -1.72 10.58 1.49
C ILE A 264 -2.25 9.19 1.12
N SER A 265 -3.47 8.90 1.54
CA SER A 265 -4.26 7.78 1.05
C SER A 265 -5.58 8.28 0.49
N VAL A 266 -5.94 7.81 -0.69
CA VAL A 266 -7.24 8.07 -1.33
C VAL A 266 -7.91 6.76 -1.67
N TYR A 267 -9.20 6.65 -1.33
CA TYR A 267 -10.03 5.51 -1.68
C TYR A 267 -11.36 6.00 -2.27
N VAL A 268 -11.73 5.41 -3.39
CA VAL A 268 -13.02 5.71 -4.04
C VAL A 268 -13.71 4.39 -4.39
N GLU A 269 -14.88 4.19 -3.79
CA GLU A 269 -15.74 3.06 -4.13
C GLU A 269 -16.17 3.15 -5.59
N ARG A 270 -16.00 2.05 -6.33
CA ARG A 270 -16.29 1.99 -7.76
C ARG A 270 -15.58 3.07 -8.58
N GLY A 271 -14.39 3.48 -8.11
CA GLY A 271 -13.57 4.52 -8.72
C GLY A 271 -12.81 4.09 -9.98
N SER A 272 -13.04 2.86 -10.47
CA SER A 272 -12.42 2.28 -11.66
C SER A 272 -10.92 2.04 -11.48
N GLN A 273 -10.04 2.89 -11.97
CA GLN A 273 -8.59 2.69 -11.93
C GLN A 273 -7.92 3.54 -10.86
N GLY A 274 -7.12 2.91 -10.00
CA GLY A 274 -6.41 3.61 -8.93
C GLY A 274 -5.43 4.69 -9.40
N GLY A 275 -4.89 4.58 -10.62
CA GLY A 275 -4.01 5.61 -11.20
C GLY A 275 -4.68 6.98 -11.35
N ASN A 276 -5.98 7.03 -11.62
CA ASN A 276 -6.73 8.27 -11.74
C ASN A 276 -6.80 9.06 -10.44
N LEU A 277 -6.64 8.40 -9.28
CA LEU A 277 -6.65 9.04 -7.97
C LEU A 277 -5.42 9.92 -7.71
N ALA A 278 -4.35 9.72 -8.47
CA ALA A 278 -3.19 10.62 -8.43
C ALA A 278 -3.59 12.08 -8.70
N ASN A 279 -4.56 12.31 -9.60
CA ASN A 279 -5.08 13.64 -9.89
C ASN A 279 -5.78 14.31 -8.68
N VAL A 280 -6.35 13.52 -7.78
CA VAL A 280 -6.95 14.02 -6.53
C VAL A 280 -5.88 14.46 -5.53
N CYS A 281 -4.70 13.85 -5.58
CA CYS A 281 -3.61 14.16 -4.66
C CYS A 281 -2.90 15.48 -5.01
N ILE A 282 -2.86 15.89 -6.29
CA ILE A 282 -2.15 17.08 -6.76
C ILE A 282 -2.59 18.35 -6.02
N PRO A 283 -3.88 18.73 -5.96
CA PRO A 283 -4.29 19.94 -5.23
C PRO A 283 -4.03 19.87 -3.72
N ILE A 284 -3.98 18.69 -3.13
CA ILE A 284 -3.61 18.51 -1.71
C ILE A 284 -2.11 18.79 -1.53
N LEU A 285 -1.27 18.26 -2.40
CA LEU A 285 0.18 18.51 -2.39
C LEU A 285 0.48 19.99 -2.65
N ASP A 286 -0.17 20.61 -3.63
CA ASP A 286 -0.02 22.03 -3.95
C ASP A 286 -0.40 22.90 -2.74
N ALA A 287 -1.51 22.60 -2.08
CA ALA A 287 -1.93 23.32 -0.88
C ALA A 287 -0.94 23.15 0.27
N TYR A 288 -0.45 21.93 0.49
CA TYR A 288 0.50 21.63 1.56
C TYR A 288 1.83 22.36 1.37
N PHE A 289 2.46 22.19 0.22
CA PHE A 289 3.78 22.78 -0.04
C PHE A 289 3.72 24.30 -0.25
N SER A 290 2.62 24.86 -0.79
CA SER A 290 2.44 26.31 -0.88
C SER A 290 2.21 26.96 0.49
N SER A 291 1.51 26.26 1.41
CA SER A 291 1.29 26.77 2.77
C SER A 291 2.56 26.72 3.62
N SER A 292 3.37 25.67 3.48
CA SER A 292 4.67 25.54 4.16
C SER A 292 5.61 26.70 3.82
N ALA A 293 5.69 27.06 2.53
CA ALA A 293 6.50 28.20 2.08
C ALA A 293 6.02 29.54 2.67
N LYS A 294 4.70 29.73 2.89
CA LYS A 294 4.15 30.94 3.51
C LYS A 294 4.45 31.04 5.01
N TYR A 295 4.48 29.92 5.71
CA TYR A 295 4.82 29.92 7.14
C TYR A 295 6.30 30.19 7.39
N GLU A 296 7.20 29.77 6.53
CA GLU A 296 8.64 30.12 6.63
C GLU A 296 8.88 31.62 6.40
N THR A 297 8.19 32.24 5.44
CA THR A 297 8.30 33.69 5.20
C THR A 297 7.74 34.52 6.36
N VAL A 298 6.66 34.10 7.00
CA VAL A 298 6.10 34.80 8.17
C VAL A 298 6.99 34.66 9.41
N ALA A 299 7.64 33.53 9.59
CA ALA A 299 8.55 33.32 10.72
C ALA A 299 9.83 34.19 10.60
N THR A 300 10.30 34.45 9.39
CA THR A 300 11.46 35.36 9.16
C THR A 300 11.13 36.84 9.26
N GLU A 301 9.90 37.24 9.01
CA GLU A 301 9.47 38.66 9.14
C GLU A 301 9.15 39.06 10.59
N ASN A 302 8.87 38.16 11.50
CA ASN A 302 8.56 38.42 12.89
C ASN A 302 9.79 38.39 13.86
N ILE A 303 11.02 38.24 13.35
CA ILE A 303 12.26 38.34 14.17
C ILE A 303 12.88 39.74 14.17
N ALA A 304 12.14 40.76 13.77
CA ALA A 304 12.58 42.14 13.86
C ALA A 304 11.65 42.90 14.80
N TYR A 305 11.78 42.65 16.15
CA TYR A 305 11.49 43.62 17.21
C TYR A 305 12.07 43.10 18.54
#